data_f16cdbbd7f59ae5f2ccd466ed33bd8aa
#
_entry.id   f16cdbbd7f59ae5f2ccd466ed33bd8aa
#
_cell.length_a   1.000
_cell.length_b   1.000
_cell.length_c   1.000
_cell.angle_alpha   90.00
_cell.angle_beta   90.00
_cell.angle_gamma   90.00
#
_symmetry.space_group_name_H-M   'P 1'
#
loop_
_entity.id
_entity.type
_entity.pdbx_description
1 polymer ?
#
loop_
_entity_poly.entity_id
_entity_poly.type
_entity_poly.pdbx_seq_one_letter_code
_entity_poly.pdbx_strand_id
1 'polypeptide(L)'
;MIQTPYYLIDKQKLLVNLEKIAYVRENSGAKALLALKCFATWSVFDLMQQYMDGTTSSSLYELKLGRQKFAGETHAYSVAWADDEIEEMVANCDKIIFNSIGQLERFAERTEGTIRGLRVNPQVSSSDYLLADPARPFSRLGEWDPAKIEQVMGQISGFMFHNNCENGSFELFDKMLSTIEERFGHLIAQVEWVSLGGGIHFTGEGYPIDAFCARLKAFSEKYGVQVYLEPGEAAITLSASLEVTVLDTLYNGKHLAVVDSSIEAHMLDLLIYRLNAKMAPNDGEHTYMVCGKSCLAGDIFGEYQFDKPLQIGDRLSFIDAAGYTMVKKNWFNGLKMPSIVVKQLDGSVEVARQFGFDDYLSSLS
;
A
#
# COMPACT_ATOMS: atom_id res chain seq x y z
N MET A 1 -1.15 -4.33 30.73
CA MET A 1 -0.16 -4.41 29.63
C MET A 1 -0.80 -5.24 28.51
N ILE A 2 -0.79 -4.77 27.26
CA ILE A 2 -1.38 -5.49 26.12
C ILE A 2 -0.53 -6.72 25.81
N GLN A 3 -1.17 -7.85 25.55
CA GLN A 3 -0.49 -9.12 25.25
C GLN A 3 -0.01 -9.13 23.79
N THR A 4 1.25 -9.46 23.55
CA THR A 4 1.85 -9.67 22.22
C THR A 4 1.38 -11.00 21.60
N PRO A 5 1.53 -11.18 20.28
CA PRO A 5 1.94 -10.16 19.33
C PRO A 5 0.79 -9.19 19.01
N TYR A 6 1.12 -7.93 18.68
CA TYR A 6 0.15 -6.97 18.17
C TYR A 6 0.78 -5.94 17.25
N TYR A 7 0.03 -5.45 16.27
CA TYR A 7 0.40 -4.25 15.51
C TYR A 7 -0.05 -3.02 16.29
N LEU A 8 0.85 -2.08 16.50
CA LEU A 8 0.56 -0.78 17.11
C LEU A 8 0.54 0.29 16.02
N ILE A 9 -0.61 0.89 15.77
CA ILE A 9 -0.73 2.05 14.87
C ILE A 9 -0.71 3.32 15.73
N ASP A 10 0.25 4.21 15.48
CA ASP A 10 0.39 5.48 16.18
C ASP A 10 -0.24 6.60 15.33
N LYS A 11 -1.39 7.14 15.75
CA LYS A 11 -2.11 8.21 15.03
C LYS A 11 -1.31 9.52 14.96
N GLN A 12 -0.39 9.80 15.91
CA GLN A 12 0.46 11.00 15.81
C GLN A 12 1.48 10.87 14.69
N LYS A 13 2.09 9.68 14.54
CA LYS A 13 3.01 9.40 13.43
C LYS A 13 2.27 9.35 12.09
N LEU A 14 1.08 8.77 12.07
CA LEU A 14 0.21 8.75 10.89
C LEU A 14 -0.15 10.17 10.45
N LEU A 15 -0.50 11.05 11.39
CA LEU A 15 -0.87 12.45 11.11
C LEU A 15 0.24 13.21 10.36
N VAL A 16 1.51 12.99 10.70
CA VAL A 16 2.65 13.62 10.01
C VAL A 16 2.64 13.33 8.51
N ASN A 17 2.33 12.10 8.12
CA ASN A 17 2.23 11.73 6.69
C ASN A 17 0.99 12.35 6.06
N LEU A 18 -0.14 12.32 6.76
CA LEU A 18 -1.41 12.84 6.26
C LEU A 18 -1.36 14.36 6.04
N GLU A 19 -0.69 15.12 6.92
CA GLU A 19 -0.47 16.57 6.73
C GLU A 19 0.34 16.86 5.47
N LYS A 20 1.35 16.06 5.14
CA LYS A 20 2.10 16.18 3.88
C LYS A 20 1.23 15.85 2.66
N ILE A 21 0.33 14.85 2.77
CA ILE A 21 -0.63 14.54 1.71
C ILE A 21 -1.59 15.72 1.50
N ALA A 22 -2.13 16.30 2.56
CA ALA A 22 -2.98 17.49 2.48
C ALA A 22 -2.23 18.65 1.81
N TYR A 23 -0.98 18.89 2.19
CA TYR A 23 -0.14 19.91 1.58
C TYR A 23 -0.01 19.72 0.06
N VAL A 24 0.24 18.49 -0.41
CA VAL A 24 0.32 18.18 -1.86
C VAL A 24 -1.03 18.46 -2.53
N ARG A 25 -2.13 18.03 -1.94
CA ARG A 25 -3.49 18.29 -2.48
C ARG A 25 -3.77 19.78 -2.64
N GLU A 26 -3.50 20.57 -1.60
CA GLU A 26 -3.77 22.00 -1.57
C GLU A 26 -2.89 22.79 -2.56
N ASN A 27 -1.63 22.41 -2.71
CA ASN A 27 -0.66 23.17 -3.53
C ASN A 27 -0.58 22.71 -4.99
N SER A 28 -1.02 21.49 -5.30
CA SER A 28 -1.02 20.97 -6.68
C SER A 28 -2.40 20.88 -7.32
N GLY A 29 -3.48 20.84 -6.53
CA GLY A 29 -4.84 20.54 -6.99
C GLY A 29 -5.06 19.04 -7.29
N ALA A 30 -4.06 18.19 -7.05
CA ALA A 30 -4.23 16.75 -7.18
C ALA A 30 -5.09 16.20 -6.05
N LYS A 31 -5.89 15.16 -6.33
CA LYS A 31 -6.61 14.37 -5.33
C LYS A 31 -5.78 13.18 -4.89
N ALA A 32 -5.93 12.77 -3.63
CA ALA A 32 -5.23 11.64 -3.04
C ALA A 32 -6.22 10.56 -2.57
N LEU A 33 -6.05 9.34 -3.09
CA LEU A 33 -6.86 8.17 -2.74
C LEU A 33 -5.99 7.16 -1.98
N LEU A 34 -6.47 6.66 -0.84
CA LEU A 34 -5.78 5.60 -0.11
C LEU A 34 -5.77 4.30 -0.92
N ALA A 35 -4.59 3.74 -1.16
CA ALA A 35 -4.44 2.44 -1.82
C ALA A 35 -4.69 1.29 -0.83
N LEU A 36 -5.90 0.69 -0.86
CA LEU A 36 -6.31 -0.33 0.11
C LEU A 36 -5.48 -1.61 0.05
N LYS A 37 -4.93 -1.95 -1.10
CA LYS A 37 -3.98 -3.08 -1.25
C LYS A 37 -2.74 -2.95 -0.35
N CYS A 38 -2.35 -1.72 -0.03
CA CYS A 38 -1.22 -1.44 0.86
C CYS A 38 -1.66 -1.39 2.32
N PHE A 39 -2.78 -0.71 2.59
CA PHE A 39 -3.28 -0.53 3.94
C PHE A 39 -4.81 -0.46 3.98
N ALA A 40 -5.43 -1.42 4.67
CA ALA A 40 -6.89 -1.57 4.76
C ALA A 40 -7.39 -1.65 6.21
N THR A 41 -6.59 -1.25 7.18
CA THR A 41 -6.95 -1.28 8.60
C THR A 41 -7.86 -0.11 8.96
N TRP A 42 -9.16 -0.31 8.77
CA TRP A 42 -10.18 0.74 8.84
C TRP A 42 -10.38 1.39 10.22
N SER A 43 -9.77 0.86 11.28
CA SER A 43 -9.84 1.45 12.63
C SER A 43 -9.20 2.85 12.76
N VAL A 44 -8.48 3.31 11.73
CA VAL A 44 -7.89 4.67 11.66
C VAL A 44 -8.39 5.48 10.46
N PHE A 45 -9.39 4.99 9.73
CA PHE A 45 -9.95 5.69 8.59
C PHE A 45 -10.66 7.00 8.97
N ASP A 46 -11.16 7.09 10.21
CA ASP A 46 -11.72 8.31 10.80
C ASP A 46 -10.74 9.51 10.75
N LEU A 47 -9.44 9.24 10.94
CA LEU A 47 -8.39 10.25 10.79
C LEU A 47 -8.03 10.45 9.31
N MET A 48 -7.78 9.38 8.57
CA MET A 48 -7.27 9.44 7.19
C MET A 48 -8.22 10.16 6.23
N GLN A 49 -9.53 9.97 6.36
CA GLN A 49 -10.54 10.59 5.50
C GLN A 49 -10.64 12.12 5.64
N GLN A 50 -10.03 12.71 6.66
CA GLN A 50 -9.95 14.16 6.82
C GLN A 50 -8.88 14.80 5.93
N TYR A 51 -7.93 13.99 5.45
CA TYR A 51 -6.76 14.41 4.68
C TYR A 51 -6.71 13.86 3.26
N MET A 52 -7.57 12.91 2.92
CA MET A 52 -7.60 12.23 1.63
C MET A 52 -8.99 12.28 1.01
N ASP A 53 -9.08 12.15 -0.31
CA ASP A 53 -10.32 12.34 -1.09
C ASP A 53 -11.13 11.05 -1.25
N GLY A 54 -10.59 9.91 -0.85
CA GLY A 54 -11.26 8.62 -0.99
C GLY A 54 -10.28 7.45 -1.01
N THR A 55 -10.68 6.35 -1.66
CA THR A 55 -9.93 5.10 -1.73
C THR A 55 -9.80 4.57 -3.16
N THR A 56 -8.70 3.86 -3.45
CA THR A 56 -8.55 3.02 -4.63
C THR A 56 -8.42 1.56 -4.22
N SER A 57 -9.11 0.68 -4.92
CA SER A 57 -9.20 -0.75 -4.61
C SER A 57 -8.56 -1.60 -5.70
N SER A 58 -8.19 -2.82 -5.36
CA SER A 58 -7.65 -3.83 -6.28
C SER A 58 -8.53 -5.09 -6.38
N SER A 59 -9.70 -5.06 -5.73
CA SER A 59 -10.70 -6.14 -5.71
C SER A 59 -12.06 -5.63 -5.26
N LEU A 60 -13.09 -6.45 -5.44
CA LEU A 60 -14.45 -6.13 -4.99
C LEU A 60 -14.54 -5.92 -3.47
N TYR A 61 -13.84 -6.74 -2.68
CA TYR A 61 -13.93 -6.61 -1.20
C TYR A 61 -13.20 -5.37 -0.69
N GLU A 62 -12.08 -4.98 -1.27
CA GLU A 62 -11.45 -3.70 -0.98
C GLU A 62 -12.37 -2.53 -1.35
N LEU A 63 -13.03 -2.60 -2.53
CA LEU A 63 -13.99 -1.58 -2.96
C LEU A 63 -15.14 -1.41 -1.97
N LYS A 64 -15.76 -2.53 -1.56
CA LYS A 64 -16.85 -2.52 -0.56
C LYS A 64 -16.38 -1.97 0.78
N LEU A 65 -15.15 -2.31 1.21
CA LEU A 65 -14.55 -1.75 2.41
C LEU A 65 -14.41 -0.23 2.31
N GLY A 66 -13.84 0.28 1.20
CA GLY A 66 -13.73 1.71 0.94
C GLY A 66 -15.09 2.41 1.01
N ARG A 67 -16.07 1.91 0.28
CA ARG A 67 -17.44 2.47 0.26
C ARG A 67 -18.10 2.49 1.64
N GLN A 68 -17.87 1.47 2.48
CA GLN A 68 -18.53 1.34 3.78
C GLN A 68 -17.82 2.06 4.93
N LYS A 69 -16.50 2.22 4.86
CA LYS A 69 -15.68 2.65 5.99
C LYS A 69 -14.88 3.93 5.75
N PHE A 70 -14.81 4.41 4.50
CA PHE A 70 -14.10 5.61 4.14
C PHE A 70 -15.06 6.59 3.45
N ALA A 71 -14.96 7.87 3.75
CA ALA A 71 -15.72 8.90 3.03
C ALA A 71 -14.99 9.28 1.73
N GLY A 72 -15.75 9.84 0.75
CA GLY A 72 -15.18 10.33 -0.50
C GLY A 72 -15.30 9.37 -1.68
N GLU A 73 -14.47 9.58 -2.69
CA GLU A 73 -14.52 8.82 -3.94
C GLU A 73 -14.03 7.38 -3.77
N THR A 74 -14.65 6.44 -4.45
CA THR A 74 -14.19 5.05 -4.53
C THR A 74 -13.83 4.70 -5.97
N HIS A 75 -12.55 4.45 -6.22
CA HIS A 75 -12.04 4.00 -7.50
C HIS A 75 -11.89 2.48 -7.49
N ALA A 76 -12.52 1.80 -8.45
CA ALA A 76 -12.45 0.36 -8.62
C ALA A 76 -11.43 0.01 -9.68
N TYR A 77 -10.39 -0.69 -9.30
CA TYR A 77 -9.45 -1.35 -10.22
C TYR A 77 -9.36 -2.83 -9.89
N SER A 78 -9.18 -3.65 -10.89
CA SER A 78 -8.73 -5.04 -10.78
C SER A 78 -7.94 -5.40 -12.02
N VAL A 79 -7.03 -6.36 -11.89
CA VAL A 79 -6.31 -6.92 -13.05
C VAL A 79 -7.28 -7.60 -14.01
N ALA A 80 -8.31 -8.23 -13.48
CA ALA A 80 -9.44 -8.76 -14.26
C ALA A 80 -10.66 -8.87 -13.35
N TRP A 81 -11.81 -8.38 -13.80
CA TRP A 81 -13.10 -8.57 -13.15
C TRP A 81 -13.75 -9.87 -13.58
N ALA A 82 -14.33 -10.61 -12.64
CA ALA A 82 -15.17 -11.75 -12.93
C ALA A 82 -16.62 -11.30 -13.27
N ASP A 83 -17.37 -12.14 -14.00
CA ASP A 83 -18.72 -11.80 -14.43
C ASP A 83 -19.68 -11.55 -13.27
N ASP A 84 -19.53 -12.27 -12.18
CA ASP A 84 -20.37 -12.20 -10.98
C ASP A 84 -20.00 -11.03 -10.06
N GLU A 85 -18.90 -10.30 -10.33
CA GLU A 85 -18.47 -9.16 -9.53
C GLU A 85 -19.00 -7.81 -10.07
N ILE A 86 -19.38 -7.74 -11.36
CA ILE A 86 -19.57 -6.46 -12.09
C ILE A 86 -20.71 -5.62 -11.50
N GLU A 87 -21.86 -6.21 -11.20
CA GLU A 87 -23.01 -5.46 -10.66
C GLU A 87 -22.71 -4.88 -9.28
N GLU A 88 -22.07 -5.67 -8.39
CA GLU A 88 -21.65 -5.18 -7.09
C GLU A 88 -20.56 -4.13 -7.21
N MET A 89 -19.64 -4.28 -8.16
CA MET A 89 -18.60 -3.29 -8.42
C MET A 89 -19.21 -1.96 -8.86
N VAL A 90 -20.11 -1.96 -9.86
CA VAL A 90 -20.80 -0.75 -10.35
C VAL A 90 -21.57 -0.07 -9.19
N ALA A 91 -22.26 -0.85 -8.36
CA ALA A 91 -23.02 -0.32 -7.23
C ALA A 91 -22.17 0.35 -6.13
N ASN A 92 -20.85 0.08 -6.09
CA ASN A 92 -19.97 0.55 -5.03
C ASN A 92 -18.85 1.49 -5.52
N CYS A 93 -18.68 1.73 -6.83
CA CYS A 93 -17.63 2.61 -7.37
C CYS A 93 -18.17 3.94 -7.88
N ASP A 94 -17.34 4.97 -7.81
CA ASP A 94 -17.55 6.23 -8.53
C ASP A 94 -16.84 6.21 -9.89
N LYS A 95 -15.70 5.49 -9.98
CA LYS A 95 -14.97 5.26 -11.23
C LYS A 95 -14.49 3.81 -11.30
N ILE A 96 -14.57 3.22 -12.49
CA ILE A 96 -13.96 1.92 -12.78
C ILE A 96 -12.77 2.09 -13.72
N ILE A 97 -11.68 1.39 -13.42
CA ILE A 97 -10.47 1.38 -14.23
C ILE A 97 -10.25 -0.05 -14.74
N PHE A 98 -10.39 -0.23 -16.04
CA PHE A 98 -10.11 -1.51 -16.68
C PHE A 98 -8.62 -1.69 -16.94
N ASN A 99 -8.14 -2.90 -16.73
CA ASN A 99 -6.73 -3.24 -16.94
C ASN A 99 -6.40 -3.47 -18.43
N SER A 100 -7.39 -3.84 -19.25
CA SER A 100 -7.20 -4.13 -20.67
C SER A 100 -8.41 -3.69 -21.48
N ILE A 101 -8.19 -3.46 -22.77
CA ILE A 101 -9.26 -3.15 -23.75
C ILE A 101 -10.28 -4.29 -23.80
N GLY A 102 -9.84 -5.56 -23.77
CA GLY A 102 -10.76 -6.68 -23.80
C GLY A 102 -11.72 -6.73 -22.60
N GLN A 103 -11.28 -6.31 -21.40
CA GLN A 103 -12.16 -6.16 -20.23
C GLN A 103 -13.12 -4.97 -20.39
N LEU A 104 -12.63 -3.84 -20.91
CA LEU A 104 -13.46 -2.66 -21.18
C LEU A 104 -14.60 -2.99 -22.15
N GLU A 105 -14.30 -3.65 -23.27
CA GLU A 105 -15.28 -4.04 -24.29
C GLU A 105 -16.26 -5.11 -23.77
N ARG A 106 -15.75 -6.12 -23.04
CA ARG A 106 -16.57 -7.18 -22.46
C ARG A 106 -17.66 -6.66 -21.54
N PHE A 107 -17.34 -5.65 -20.74
CA PHE A 107 -18.25 -5.11 -19.72
C PHE A 107 -18.86 -3.76 -20.11
N ALA A 108 -18.74 -3.33 -21.36
CA ALA A 108 -19.20 -2.03 -21.84
C ALA A 108 -20.68 -1.76 -21.52
N GLU A 109 -21.58 -2.70 -21.82
CA GLU A 109 -23.01 -2.58 -21.56
C GLU A 109 -23.34 -2.58 -20.06
N ARG A 110 -22.68 -3.45 -19.28
CA ARG A 110 -22.93 -3.61 -17.83
C ARG A 110 -22.37 -2.46 -16.98
N THR A 111 -21.50 -1.64 -17.55
CA THR A 111 -20.91 -0.46 -16.91
C THR A 111 -21.36 0.85 -17.57
N GLU A 112 -22.46 0.81 -18.34
CA GLU A 112 -23.05 2.01 -18.93
C GLU A 112 -23.46 2.99 -17.81
N GLY A 113 -23.16 4.29 -17.99
CA GLY A 113 -23.41 5.32 -17.00
C GLY A 113 -22.35 5.42 -15.88
N THR A 114 -21.39 4.48 -15.81
CA THR A 114 -20.27 4.56 -14.86
C THR A 114 -19.08 5.28 -15.51
N ILE A 115 -18.36 6.11 -14.75
CA ILE A 115 -17.13 6.76 -15.22
C ILE A 115 -16.05 5.69 -15.41
N ARG A 116 -15.56 5.54 -16.65
CA ARG A 116 -14.62 4.49 -17.05
C ARG A 116 -13.23 5.05 -17.32
N GLY A 117 -12.21 4.32 -16.91
CA GLY A 117 -10.82 4.57 -17.26
C GLY A 117 -10.11 3.31 -17.74
N LEU A 118 -8.92 3.50 -18.29
CA LEU A 118 -8.04 2.42 -18.73
C LEU A 118 -6.68 2.55 -18.06
N ARG A 119 -6.18 1.44 -17.54
CA ARG A 119 -4.78 1.38 -17.09
C ARG A 119 -3.85 1.32 -18.28
N VAL A 120 -2.87 2.21 -18.31
CA VAL A 120 -1.84 2.29 -19.35
C VAL A 120 -0.48 1.92 -18.77
N ASN A 121 0.24 1.03 -19.46
CA ASN A 121 1.60 0.66 -19.13
C ASN A 121 2.58 1.50 -19.97
N PRO A 122 3.29 2.47 -19.38
CA PRO A 122 4.22 3.30 -20.13
C PRO A 122 5.53 2.58 -20.50
N GLN A 123 5.70 1.31 -20.11
CA GLN A 123 6.89 0.50 -20.33
C GLN A 123 8.17 1.09 -19.70
N VAL A 124 7.99 1.94 -18.69
CA VAL A 124 9.04 2.45 -17.81
C VAL A 124 8.57 2.37 -16.36
N SER A 125 9.48 2.03 -15.46
CA SER A 125 9.19 1.85 -14.04
C SER A 125 10.38 2.29 -13.19
N SER A 126 10.10 2.65 -11.91
CA SER A 126 11.13 2.93 -10.90
C SER A 126 11.53 1.71 -10.08
N SER A 127 10.94 0.54 -10.35
CA SER A 127 11.13 -0.63 -9.47
C SER A 127 12.52 -1.24 -9.61
N ASP A 128 13.21 -1.41 -8.49
CA ASP A 128 14.46 -2.18 -8.39
C ASP A 128 14.22 -3.69 -8.34
N TYR A 129 12.98 -4.12 -8.09
CA TYR A 129 12.58 -5.52 -7.95
C TYR A 129 11.73 -5.97 -9.14
N LEU A 130 12.23 -6.91 -9.93
CA LEU A 130 11.48 -7.48 -11.06
C LEU A 130 10.09 -8.03 -10.64
N LEU A 131 9.97 -8.52 -9.41
CA LEU A 131 8.70 -9.03 -8.85
C LEU A 131 7.64 -7.92 -8.72
N ALA A 132 8.06 -6.70 -8.35
CA ALA A 132 7.19 -5.54 -8.14
C ALA A 132 7.09 -4.63 -9.37
N ASP A 133 7.89 -4.87 -10.42
CA ASP A 133 7.95 -4.02 -11.60
C ASP A 133 6.70 -4.17 -12.49
N PRO A 134 5.83 -3.15 -12.57
CA PRO A 134 4.64 -3.19 -13.41
C PRO A 134 4.95 -3.14 -14.91
N ALA A 135 6.15 -2.66 -15.29
CA ALA A 135 6.61 -2.57 -16.67
C ALA A 135 7.57 -3.70 -17.08
N ARG A 136 7.72 -4.72 -16.25
CA ARG A 136 8.55 -5.90 -16.56
C ARG A 136 8.19 -6.54 -17.91
N PRO A 137 9.10 -7.27 -18.54
CA PRO A 137 8.78 -8.05 -19.75
C PRO A 137 7.55 -8.96 -19.54
N PHE A 138 6.66 -8.97 -20.53
CA PHE A 138 5.40 -9.74 -20.48
C PHE A 138 4.47 -9.36 -19.33
N SER A 139 4.53 -8.11 -18.88
CA SER A 139 3.60 -7.63 -17.84
C SER A 139 2.15 -7.70 -18.34
N ARG A 140 1.28 -8.22 -17.47
CA ARG A 140 -0.17 -8.21 -17.70
C ARG A 140 -0.85 -6.91 -17.25
N LEU A 141 -0.10 -5.92 -16.80
CA LEU A 141 -0.61 -4.73 -16.10
C LEU A 141 -0.71 -3.54 -17.06
N GLY A 142 -1.90 -3.34 -17.61
CA GLY A 142 -2.23 -2.20 -18.45
C GLY A 142 -1.95 -2.40 -19.94
N GLU A 143 -2.64 -1.62 -20.76
CA GLU A 143 -2.42 -1.55 -22.21
C GLU A 143 -1.19 -0.66 -22.50
N TRP A 144 -0.39 -1.02 -23.47
CA TRP A 144 0.87 -0.33 -23.77
C TRP A 144 0.94 0.30 -25.16
N ASP A 145 0.01 -0.09 -26.06
CA ASP A 145 0.01 0.34 -27.48
C ASP A 145 -0.90 1.56 -27.67
N PRO A 146 -0.34 2.77 -27.92
CA PRO A 146 -1.14 3.97 -28.11
C PRO A 146 -2.16 3.84 -29.25
N ALA A 147 -1.83 3.11 -30.35
CA ALA A 147 -2.74 2.97 -31.49
C ALA A 147 -3.98 2.13 -31.16
N LYS A 148 -3.86 1.16 -30.25
CA LYS A 148 -5.01 0.41 -29.73
C LYS A 148 -5.83 1.24 -28.76
N ILE A 149 -5.17 2.00 -27.87
CA ILE A 149 -5.83 2.88 -26.92
C ILE A 149 -6.68 3.93 -27.66
N GLU A 150 -6.15 4.51 -28.73
CA GLU A 150 -6.86 5.50 -29.55
C GLU A 150 -8.21 4.99 -30.09
N GLN A 151 -8.33 3.70 -30.38
CA GLN A 151 -9.57 3.09 -30.89
C GLN A 151 -10.70 3.05 -29.84
N VAL A 152 -10.38 3.13 -28.56
CA VAL A 152 -11.35 3.02 -27.46
C VAL A 152 -11.54 4.33 -26.68
N MET A 153 -10.93 5.43 -27.12
CA MET A 153 -11.00 6.72 -26.43
C MET A 153 -12.44 7.20 -26.16
N GLY A 154 -13.38 6.90 -27.09
CA GLY A 154 -14.80 7.23 -26.90
C GLY A 154 -15.52 6.42 -25.82
N GLN A 155 -14.87 5.43 -25.21
CA GLN A 155 -15.44 4.58 -24.16
C GLN A 155 -14.93 4.92 -22.76
N ILE A 156 -13.91 5.77 -22.65
CA ILE A 156 -13.23 6.12 -21.39
C ILE A 156 -13.14 7.63 -21.21
N SER A 157 -13.03 8.08 -19.97
CA SER A 157 -12.81 9.49 -19.63
C SER A 157 -11.52 9.70 -18.81
N GLY A 158 -10.71 8.65 -18.61
CA GLY A 158 -9.47 8.80 -17.86
C GLY A 158 -8.49 7.66 -18.02
N PHE A 159 -7.27 7.91 -17.53
CA PHE A 159 -6.17 6.94 -17.51
C PHE A 159 -5.63 6.70 -16.10
N MET A 160 -5.07 5.51 -15.90
CA MET A 160 -4.23 5.19 -14.77
C MET A 160 -2.83 4.76 -15.24
N PHE A 161 -1.81 5.51 -14.83
CA PHE A 161 -0.40 5.15 -14.99
C PHE A 161 0.18 4.77 -13.64
N HIS A 162 0.26 3.47 -13.34
CA HIS A 162 0.86 3.01 -12.10
C HIS A 162 2.19 2.33 -12.41
N ASN A 163 3.27 3.10 -12.42
CA ASN A 163 4.62 2.72 -12.82
C ASN A 163 5.70 3.10 -11.80
N ASN A 164 5.32 3.68 -10.66
CA ASN A 164 6.22 3.91 -9.54
C ASN A 164 6.12 2.75 -8.53
N CYS A 165 7.27 2.38 -7.95
CA CYS A 165 7.39 1.42 -6.86
C CYS A 165 8.61 1.86 -6.03
N GLU A 166 8.43 2.06 -4.71
CA GLU A 166 9.48 2.48 -3.76
C GLU A 166 10.28 3.72 -4.22
N ASN A 167 9.62 4.62 -4.96
CA ASN A 167 10.29 5.78 -5.56
C ASN A 167 10.40 6.96 -4.59
N GLY A 168 11.58 7.16 -3.99
CA GLY A 168 11.94 8.31 -3.17
C GLY A 168 12.62 9.46 -3.94
N SER A 169 12.79 9.38 -5.28
CA SER A 169 13.43 10.41 -6.09
C SER A 169 12.43 11.20 -6.92
N PHE A 170 12.41 12.51 -6.72
CA PHE A 170 11.63 13.43 -7.54
C PHE A 170 12.13 13.46 -8.98
N GLU A 171 13.44 13.44 -9.21
CA GLU A 171 14.05 13.44 -10.54
C GLU A 171 13.63 12.22 -11.36
N LEU A 172 13.57 11.05 -10.70
CA LEU A 172 13.11 9.83 -11.36
C LEU A 172 11.62 9.90 -11.68
N PHE A 173 10.81 10.43 -10.75
CA PHE A 173 9.38 10.67 -10.98
C PHE A 173 9.16 11.59 -12.19
N ASP A 174 9.84 12.75 -12.23
CA ASP A 174 9.71 13.73 -13.32
C ASP A 174 10.13 13.14 -14.67
N LYS A 175 11.23 12.40 -14.70
CA LYS A 175 11.69 11.71 -15.91
C LYS A 175 10.64 10.70 -16.42
N MET A 176 10.06 9.91 -15.53
CA MET A 176 9.03 8.94 -15.93
C MET A 176 7.74 9.63 -16.38
N LEU A 177 7.33 10.71 -15.70
CA LEU A 177 6.18 11.50 -16.12
C LEU A 177 6.41 12.14 -17.49
N SER A 178 7.62 12.65 -17.76
CA SER A 178 7.99 13.16 -19.09
C SER A 178 7.90 12.09 -20.18
N THR A 179 8.33 10.87 -19.90
CA THR A 179 8.18 9.74 -20.83
C THR A 179 6.70 9.41 -21.11
N ILE A 180 5.84 9.51 -20.10
CA ILE A 180 4.39 9.34 -20.26
C ILE A 180 3.84 10.45 -21.17
N GLU A 181 4.25 11.70 -20.96
CA GLU A 181 3.83 12.85 -21.78
C GLU A 181 4.27 12.70 -23.24
N GLU A 182 5.50 12.28 -23.48
CA GLU A 182 6.01 12.06 -24.84
C GLU A 182 5.23 10.99 -25.61
N ARG A 183 4.87 9.90 -24.95
CA ARG A 183 4.20 8.77 -25.59
C ARG A 183 2.69 8.91 -25.70
N PHE A 184 2.07 9.44 -24.65
CA PHE A 184 0.61 9.43 -24.49
C PHE A 184 -0.01 10.82 -24.36
N GLY A 185 0.77 11.90 -24.44
CA GLY A 185 0.28 13.27 -24.24
C GLY A 185 -0.88 13.64 -25.16
N HIS A 186 -0.87 13.19 -26.42
CA HIS A 186 -1.96 13.41 -27.38
C HIS A 186 -3.27 12.70 -26.99
N LEU A 187 -3.21 11.58 -26.26
CA LEU A 187 -4.36 10.88 -25.70
C LEU A 187 -4.79 11.48 -24.37
N ILE A 188 -3.82 11.87 -23.52
CA ILE A 188 -4.09 12.53 -22.24
C ILE A 188 -4.88 13.83 -22.43
N ALA A 189 -4.62 14.58 -23.48
CA ALA A 189 -5.34 15.81 -23.83
C ALA A 189 -6.84 15.60 -24.20
N GLN A 190 -7.28 14.33 -24.29
CA GLN A 190 -8.65 13.97 -24.67
C GLN A 190 -9.46 13.37 -23.51
N VAL A 191 -8.86 13.25 -22.31
CA VAL A 191 -9.55 12.69 -21.13
C VAL A 191 -9.76 13.76 -20.06
N GLU A 192 -10.60 13.45 -19.07
CA GLU A 192 -10.96 14.38 -18.00
C GLU A 192 -10.06 14.23 -16.76
N TRP A 193 -9.49 13.05 -16.59
CA TRP A 193 -8.69 12.73 -15.40
C TRP A 193 -7.56 11.72 -15.68
N VAL A 194 -6.52 11.83 -14.85
CA VAL A 194 -5.36 10.92 -14.89
C VAL A 194 -4.97 10.55 -13.47
N SER A 195 -4.96 9.24 -13.17
CA SER A 195 -4.28 8.72 -11.98
C SER A 195 -2.82 8.41 -12.31
N LEU A 196 -1.90 8.95 -11.53
CA LEU A 196 -0.47 8.65 -11.58
C LEU A 196 -0.10 7.48 -10.63
N GLY A 197 -1.12 6.85 -10.03
CA GLY A 197 -0.95 5.70 -9.15
C GLY A 197 -0.26 6.02 -7.83
N GLY A 198 0.26 4.98 -7.19
CA GLY A 198 1.04 5.05 -5.96
C GLY A 198 2.51 4.70 -6.18
N GLY A 199 3.21 4.38 -5.08
CA GLY A 199 4.62 3.99 -5.09
C GLY A 199 5.59 5.18 -5.15
N ILE A 200 5.10 6.40 -4.93
CA ILE A 200 5.91 7.62 -4.82
C ILE A 200 5.98 7.99 -3.33
N HIS A 201 7.18 7.98 -2.76
CA HIS A 201 7.43 8.25 -1.33
C HIS A 201 7.58 9.75 -1.03
N PHE A 202 6.65 10.57 -1.50
CA PHE A 202 6.71 12.03 -1.38
C PHE A 202 6.55 12.54 0.07
N THR A 203 6.12 11.70 1.00
CA THR A 203 6.07 12.02 2.43
C THR A 203 7.39 11.76 3.15
N GLY A 204 8.37 11.14 2.48
CA GLY A 204 9.70 10.86 3.01
C GLY A 204 10.44 12.12 3.46
N GLU A 205 11.39 11.96 4.38
CA GLU A 205 12.24 13.05 4.84
C GLU A 205 13.12 13.57 3.69
N GLY A 206 13.20 14.88 3.53
CA GLY A 206 14.02 15.53 2.50
C GLY A 206 13.46 15.44 1.08
N TYR A 207 12.28 14.84 0.86
CA TYR A 207 11.66 14.83 -0.47
C TYR A 207 11.28 16.27 -0.89
N PRO A 208 11.61 16.73 -2.12
CA PRO A 208 11.36 18.09 -2.57
C PRO A 208 9.89 18.30 -2.92
N ILE A 209 9.04 18.36 -1.89
CA ILE A 209 7.58 18.34 -1.99
C ILE A 209 7.02 19.53 -2.80
N ASP A 210 7.67 20.71 -2.72
CA ASP A 210 7.23 21.90 -3.47
C ASP A 210 7.44 21.71 -4.98
N ALA A 211 8.58 21.14 -5.37
CA ALA A 211 8.86 20.80 -6.77
C ALA A 211 7.86 19.75 -7.29
N PHE A 212 7.52 18.78 -6.46
CA PHE A 212 6.51 17.77 -6.78
C PHE A 212 5.13 18.42 -6.99
N CYS A 213 4.69 19.29 -6.09
CA CYS A 213 3.43 20.04 -6.23
C CYS A 213 3.41 20.86 -7.52
N ALA A 214 4.48 21.62 -7.80
CA ALA A 214 4.60 22.42 -9.01
C ALA A 214 4.51 21.57 -10.28
N ARG A 215 5.16 20.39 -10.29
CA ARG A 215 5.15 19.47 -11.43
C ARG A 215 3.77 18.87 -11.68
N LEU A 216 3.07 18.44 -10.63
CA LEU A 216 1.69 17.94 -10.74
C LEU A 216 0.73 19.02 -11.25
N LYS A 217 0.86 20.23 -10.73
CA LYS A 217 0.06 21.38 -11.16
C LYS A 217 0.29 21.71 -12.64
N ALA A 218 1.55 21.79 -13.06
CA ALA A 218 1.91 22.05 -14.46
C ALA A 218 1.36 20.96 -15.41
N PHE A 219 1.39 19.69 -14.99
CA PHE A 219 0.80 18.57 -15.76
C PHE A 219 -0.73 18.73 -15.86
N SER A 220 -1.40 18.98 -14.74
CA SER A 220 -2.86 19.19 -14.71
C SER A 220 -3.28 20.37 -15.61
N GLU A 221 -2.60 21.50 -15.51
CA GLU A 221 -2.89 22.70 -16.32
C GLU A 221 -2.61 22.49 -17.81
N LYS A 222 -1.49 21.81 -18.15
CA LYS A 222 -1.12 21.54 -19.54
C LYS A 222 -2.14 20.71 -20.30
N TYR A 223 -2.75 19.72 -19.64
CA TYR A 223 -3.68 18.79 -20.27
C TYR A 223 -5.15 19.07 -19.92
N GLY A 224 -5.44 19.94 -18.97
CA GLY A 224 -6.79 20.22 -18.49
C GLY A 224 -7.42 19.05 -17.73
N VAL A 225 -6.62 18.23 -17.06
CA VAL A 225 -7.06 16.99 -16.38
C VAL A 225 -7.03 17.09 -14.86
N GLN A 226 -7.97 16.44 -14.18
CA GLN A 226 -7.85 16.18 -12.74
C GLN A 226 -6.79 15.08 -12.51
N VAL A 227 -5.75 15.43 -11.77
CA VAL A 227 -4.72 14.46 -11.36
C VAL A 227 -5.14 13.74 -10.08
N TYR A 228 -4.94 12.41 -10.04
CA TYR A 228 -5.09 11.58 -8.86
C TYR A 228 -3.74 10.94 -8.50
N LEU A 229 -3.46 10.89 -7.20
CA LEU A 229 -2.40 10.08 -6.59
C LEU A 229 -3.04 8.96 -5.77
N GLU A 230 -2.37 7.82 -5.69
CA GLU A 230 -2.85 6.66 -4.93
C GLU A 230 -1.84 6.26 -3.84
N PRO A 231 -1.56 7.14 -2.86
CA PRO A 231 -0.59 6.83 -1.81
C PRO A 231 -1.01 5.59 -1.02
N GLY A 232 -0.09 4.63 -0.93
CA GLY A 232 -0.14 3.51 0.00
C GLY A 232 0.91 3.74 1.08
N GLU A 233 2.16 3.33 0.84
CA GLU A 233 3.29 3.53 1.76
C GLU A 233 3.46 5.00 2.19
N ALA A 234 3.37 5.94 1.25
CA ALA A 234 3.48 7.36 1.57
C ALA A 234 2.47 7.82 2.64
N ALA A 235 1.29 7.16 2.73
CA ALA A 235 0.30 7.51 3.75
C ALA A 235 0.63 6.96 5.14
N ILE A 236 1.33 5.79 5.22
CA ILE A 236 1.40 5.03 6.48
C ILE A 236 2.83 4.69 6.91
N THR A 237 3.86 5.09 6.15
CA THR A 237 5.25 4.79 6.49
C THR A 237 5.60 5.25 7.91
N LEU A 238 6.34 4.41 8.65
CA LEU A 238 6.76 4.60 10.03
C LEU A 238 5.62 4.81 11.05
N SER A 239 4.36 4.68 10.66
CA SER A 239 3.21 4.92 11.54
C SER A 239 2.80 3.72 12.37
N ALA A 240 3.32 2.51 12.07
CA ALA A 240 3.01 1.34 12.87
C ALA A 240 4.24 0.47 13.15
N SER A 241 4.12 -0.34 14.20
CA SER A 241 5.11 -1.35 14.60
C SER A 241 4.43 -2.70 14.88
N LEU A 242 5.21 -3.78 14.79
CA LEU A 242 4.84 -5.11 15.28
C LEU A 242 5.56 -5.34 16.62
N GLU A 243 4.77 -5.43 17.68
CA GLU A 243 5.25 -5.63 19.05
C GLU A 243 5.25 -7.12 19.39
N VAL A 244 6.39 -7.63 19.84
CA VAL A 244 6.60 -9.05 20.12
C VAL A 244 7.29 -9.27 21.45
N THR A 245 7.24 -10.51 21.96
CA THR A 245 7.92 -10.92 23.19
C THR A 245 8.89 -12.07 22.91
N VAL A 246 10.09 -12.00 23.47
CA VAL A 246 11.08 -13.09 23.43
C VAL A 246 10.57 -14.26 24.25
N LEU A 247 10.44 -15.42 23.62
CA LEU A 247 9.95 -16.65 24.22
C LEU A 247 11.10 -17.58 24.62
N ASP A 248 12.21 -17.51 23.91
CA ASP A 248 13.38 -18.35 24.17
C ASP A 248 14.66 -17.69 23.66
N THR A 249 15.80 -18.04 24.27
CA THR A 249 17.13 -17.66 23.81
C THR A 249 18.04 -18.88 23.76
N LEU A 250 18.79 -19.04 22.68
CA LEU A 250 19.69 -20.18 22.49
C LEU A 250 20.97 -19.77 21.76
N TYR A 251 21.97 -20.62 21.81
CA TYR A 251 23.21 -20.42 21.08
C TYR A 251 23.47 -21.60 20.13
N ASN A 252 23.67 -21.27 18.84
CA ASN A 252 24.08 -22.22 17.83
C ASN A 252 25.01 -21.50 16.82
N GLY A 253 26.26 -21.35 17.22
CA GLY A 253 27.23 -20.54 16.46
C GLY A 253 26.98 -19.02 16.53
N LYS A 254 25.75 -18.62 16.78
CA LYS A 254 25.27 -17.23 17.05
C LYS A 254 24.31 -17.26 18.24
N HIS A 255 24.12 -16.13 18.88
CA HIS A 255 22.99 -15.95 19.79
C HIS A 255 21.71 -15.77 19.00
N LEU A 256 20.70 -16.53 19.34
CA LEU A 256 19.37 -16.48 18.74
C LEU A 256 18.33 -16.12 19.80
N ALA A 257 17.31 -15.33 19.39
CA ALA A 257 16.14 -15.05 20.20
C ALA A 257 14.88 -15.44 19.40
N VAL A 258 14.04 -16.30 19.95
CA VAL A 258 12.78 -16.71 19.34
C VAL A 258 11.66 -15.85 19.92
N VAL A 259 10.87 -15.19 19.05
CA VAL A 259 9.76 -14.31 19.46
C VAL A 259 8.41 -14.96 19.19
N ASP A 260 7.35 -14.44 19.82
CA ASP A 260 5.96 -14.95 19.70
C ASP A 260 5.24 -14.58 18.38
N SER A 261 6.01 -14.22 17.36
CA SER A 261 5.54 -13.84 16.03
C SER A 261 6.28 -14.65 14.95
N SER A 262 6.05 -14.32 13.68
CA SER A 262 6.67 -14.95 12.52
C SER A 262 6.77 -13.95 11.37
N ILE A 263 7.92 -13.91 10.67
CA ILE A 263 8.07 -13.07 9.48
C ILE A 263 7.16 -13.57 8.36
N GLU A 264 7.03 -14.89 8.22
CA GLU A 264 6.17 -15.50 7.20
C GLU A 264 4.69 -15.18 7.45
N ALA A 265 4.21 -15.29 8.68
CA ALA A 265 2.80 -15.12 8.99
C ALA A 265 2.40 -13.64 9.17
N HIS A 266 3.30 -12.78 9.65
CA HIS A 266 2.96 -11.45 10.12
C HIS A 266 3.69 -10.29 9.44
N MET A 267 4.79 -10.57 8.68
CA MET A 267 5.52 -9.58 7.88
C MET A 267 5.94 -10.21 6.53
N LEU A 268 5.01 -10.92 5.88
CA LEU A 268 5.25 -11.74 4.70
C LEU A 268 5.93 -10.99 3.55
N ASP A 269 5.67 -9.70 3.38
CA ASP A 269 6.27 -8.91 2.31
C ASP A 269 7.80 -8.88 2.42
N LEU A 270 8.32 -8.76 3.65
CA LEU A 270 9.77 -8.79 3.89
C LEU A 270 10.38 -10.13 3.49
N LEU A 271 9.71 -11.24 3.77
CA LEU A 271 10.17 -12.57 3.35
C LEU A 271 10.18 -12.73 1.82
N ILE A 272 9.13 -12.23 1.14
CA ILE A 272 9.01 -12.26 -0.32
C ILE A 272 10.19 -11.52 -0.98
N TYR A 273 10.56 -10.35 -0.46
CA TYR A 273 11.66 -9.53 -0.99
C TYR A 273 13.02 -9.83 -0.34
N ARG A 274 13.08 -10.78 0.59
CA ARG A 274 14.30 -11.16 1.35
C ARG A 274 14.92 -9.99 2.09
N LEU A 275 14.07 -9.18 2.73
CA LEU A 275 14.45 -8.03 3.52
C LEU A 275 14.38 -8.37 5.02
N ASN A 276 15.22 -7.73 5.81
CA ASN A 276 15.12 -7.77 7.26
C ASN A 276 14.06 -6.79 7.76
N ALA A 277 13.38 -7.13 8.86
CA ALA A 277 12.52 -6.18 9.55
C ALA A 277 13.35 -5.03 10.14
N LYS A 278 12.78 -3.82 10.14
CA LYS A 278 13.45 -2.65 10.71
C LYS A 278 13.29 -2.64 12.23
N MET A 279 14.35 -2.33 12.97
CA MET A 279 14.35 -2.18 14.42
C MET A 279 15.15 -0.93 14.80
N ALA A 280 14.69 -0.19 15.82
CA ALA A 280 15.40 0.96 16.34
C ALA A 280 15.20 1.03 17.88
N PRO A 281 16.29 1.26 18.66
CA PRO A 281 17.69 1.34 18.25
C PRO A 281 18.26 -0.02 17.79
N ASN A 282 19.40 0.01 17.09
CA ASN A 282 20.13 -1.18 16.62
C ASN A 282 21.64 -0.87 16.64
N ASP A 283 22.20 -0.60 17.84
CA ASP A 283 23.54 -0.04 18.03
C ASP A 283 24.25 -0.55 19.31
N GLY A 284 23.69 -1.56 19.98
CA GLY A 284 24.26 -2.15 21.19
C GLY A 284 25.40 -3.15 20.94
N GLU A 285 25.99 -3.68 22.05
CA GLU A 285 27.13 -4.61 21.98
C GLU A 285 26.72 -6.08 21.83
N HIS A 286 25.47 -6.42 22.10
CA HIS A 286 24.98 -7.80 22.10
C HIS A 286 24.20 -8.10 20.83
N THR A 287 24.77 -8.89 19.92
CA THR A 287 24.14 -9.26 18.65
C THR A 287 23.30 -10.52 18.78
N TYR A 288 22.04 -10.45 18.32
CA TYR A 288 21.14 -11.60 18.22
C TYR A 288 20.53 -11.71 16.82
N MET A 289 20.44 -12.93 16.33
CA MET A 289 19.52 -13.27 15.25
C MET A 289 18.13 -13.46 15.84
N VAL A 290 17.18 -12.61 15.49
CA VAL A 290 15.79 -12.69 15.94
C VAL A 290 14.99 -13.56 14.99
N CYS A 291 14.44 -14.63 15.52
CA CYS A 291 13.70 -15.66 14.78
C CYS A 291 12.23 -15.68 15.19
N GLY A 292 11.37 -16.02 14.26
CA GLY A 292 9.97 -16.33 14.53
C GLY A 292 9.78 -17.73 15.10
N LYS A 293 8.56 -18.04 15.52
CA LYS A 293 8.21 -19.35 16.14
C LYS A 293 7.51 -20.32 15.17
N SER A 294 7.43 -20.01 13.88
CA SER A 294 6.87 -20.95 12.91
C SER A 294 7.84 -22.11 12.63
N CYS A 295 7.34 -23.17 11.98
CA CYS A 295 8.16 -24.30 11.56
C CYS A 295 8.94 -24.05 10.26
N LEU A 296 8.85 -22.85 9.69
CA LEU A 296 9.66 -22.45 8.54
C LEU A 296 11.11 -22.23 8.99
N ALA A 297 12.07 -23.00 8.47
CA ALA A 297 13.48 -22.87 8.86
C ALA A 297 14.07 -21.46 8.62
N GLY A 298 13.55 -20.74 7.65
CA GLY A 298 13.91 -19.34 7.31
C GLY A 298 13.04 -18.28 7.97
N ASP A 299 12.35 -18.60 9.06
CA ASP A 299 11.55 -17.62 9.83
C ASP A 299 12.46 -16.72 10.67
N ILE A 300 13.12 -15.78 10.01
CA ILE A 300 14.15 -14.90 10.58
C ILE A 300 13.78 -13.45 10.25
N PHE A 301 13.62 -12.62 11.29
CA PHE A 301 13.38 -11.19 11.14
C PHE A 301 14.63 -10.41 10.77
N GLY A 302 15.79 -10.84 11.24
CA GLY A 302 17.08 -10.20 10.99
C GLY A 302 18.09 -10.42 12.11
N GLU A 303 19.26 -9.76 12.00
CA GLU A 303 20.26 -9.65 13.05
C GLU A 303 20.26 -8.23 13.60
N TYR A 304 20.23 -8.10 14.94
CA TYR A 304 20.13 -6.81 15.62
C TYR A 304 21.07 -6.73 16.81
N GLN A 305 21.44 -5.50 17.19
CA GLN A 305 22.31 -5.17 18.31
C GLN A 305 21.50 -4.60 19.47
N PHE A 306 21.78 -5.07 20.69
CA PHE A 306 21.10 -4.68 21.91
C PHE A 306 22.10 -4.22 22.97
N ASP A 307 21.72 -3.26 23.81
CA ASP A 307 22.56 -2.75 24.90
C ASP A 307 22.83 -3.78 25.98
N LYS A 308 21.97 -4.76 26.12
CA LYS A 308 22.07 -5.86 27.09
C LYS A 308 21.68 -7.19 26.49
N PRO A 309 22.15 -8.33 27.06
CA PRO A 309 21.70 -9.64 26.63
C PRO A 309 20.18 -9.76 26.72
N LEU A 310 19.55 -10.28 25.65
CA LEU A 310 18.12 -10.57 25.63
C LEU A 310 17.76 -11.68 26.61
N GLN A 311 16.61 -11.52 27.27
CA GLN A 311 16.04 -12.49 28.19
C GLN A 311 14.62 -12.87 27.76
N ILE A 312 14.16 -14.05 28.20
CA ILE A 312 12.76 -14.47 28.04
C ILE A 312 11.87 -13.43 28.73
N GLY A 313 10.86 -12.96 27.99
CA GLY A 313 9.93 -11.92 28.42
C GLY A 313 10.30 -10.50 27.96
N ASP A 314 11.49 -10.28 27.41
CA ASP A 314 11.84 -8.98 26.82
C ASP A 314 10.92 -8.66 25.64
N ARG A 315 10.59 -7.37 25.52
CA ARG A 315 9.77 -6.86 24.43
C ARG A 315 10.60 -6.26 23.33
N LEU A 316 10.29 -6.60 22.09
CA LEU A 316 10.93 -6.06 20.90
C LEU A 316 9.86 -5.42 20.00
N SER A 317 10.27 -4.39 19.24
CA SER A 317 9.42 -3.64 18.34
C SER A 317 10.05 -3.61 16.94
N PHE A 318 9.37 -4.22 15.97
CA PHE A 318 9.72 -4.07 14.57
C PHE A 318 8.94 -2.88 14.00
N ILE A 319 9.67 -1.84 13.61
CA ILE A 319 9.08 -0.60 13.10
C ILE A 319 8.69 -0.71 11.62
N ASP A 320 7.89 0.25 11.14
CA ASP A 320 7.41 0.32 9.75
C ASP A 320 6.57 -0.90 9.33
N ALA A 321 5.73 -1.39 10.26
CA ALA A 321 4.91 -2.59 10.11
C ALA A 321 3.46 -2.26 9.69
N ALA A 322 3.25 -1.30 8.79
CA ALA A 322 1.93 -0.92 8.30
C ALA A 322 1.67 -1.39 6.87
N GLY A 323 2.43 -0.84 5.91
CA GLY A 323 2.24 -1.11 4.49
C GLY A 323 2.55 -2.55 4.11
N TYR A 324 1.69 -3.14 3.30
CA TYR A 324 1.79 -4.52 2.83
C TYR A 324 2.05 -5.56 3.93
N THR A 325 1.81 -5.17 5.19
CA THR A 325 2.03 -6.01 6.38
C THR A 325 0.70 -6.57 6.89
N MET A 326 -0.16 -5.72 7.46
CA MET A 326 -1.45 -6.17 8.01
C MET A 326 -2.40 -6.74 6.95
N VAL A 327 -2.33 -6.29 5.71
CA VAL A 327 -3.13 -6.81 4.58
C VAL A 327 -2.63 -8.16 4.04
N LYS A 328 -1.40 -8.56 4.37
CA LYS A 328 -0.79 -9.83 3.95
C LYS A 328 -0.64 -10.83 5.09
N LYS A 329 -1.07 -10.49 6.31
CA LYS A 329 -0.99 -11.43 7.45
C LYS A 329 -1.81 -12.69 7.19
N ASN A 330 -1.33 -13.82 7.68
CA ASN A 330 -1.95 -15.11 7.46
C ASN A 330 -1.89 -16.01 8.72
N TRP A 331 -2.53 -17.17 8.64
CA TRP A 331 -2.64 -18.14 9.74
C TRP A 331 -1.65 -19.31 9.63
N PHE A 332 -0.49 -19.11 8.99
CA PHE A 332 0.49 -20.19 8.87
C PHE A 332 0.85 -20.79 10.23
N ASN A 333 0.96 -22.12 10.28
CA ASN A 333 1.15 -22.93 11.50
C ASN A 333 0.09 -22.73 12.61
N GLY A 334 -1.04 -22.08 12.33
CA GLY A 334 -2.03 -21.73 13.36
C GLY A 334 -1.48 -20.77 14.42
N LEU A 335 -0.52 -19.93 14.07
CA LEU A 335 0.04 -18.96 15.01
C LEU A 335 -1.00 -17.93 15.41
N LYS A 336 -0.89 -17.44 16.64
CA LYS A 336 -1.77 -16.39 17.15
C LYS A 336 -1.63 -15.13 16.32
N MET A 337 -2.72 -14.73 15.66
CA MET A 337 -2.77 -13.51 14.84
C MET A 337 -2.51 -12.27 15.72
N PRO A 338 -1.60 -11.37 15.33
CA PRO A 338 -1.38 -10.12 16.05
C PRO A 338 -2.65 -9.29 16.16
N SER A 339 -2.98 -8.83 17.37
CA SER A 339 -4.08 -7.91 17.60
C SER A 339 -3.80 -6.57 16.90
N ILE A 340 -4.86 -5.82 16.59
CA ILE A 340 -4.73 -4.45 16.09
C ILE A 340 -4.92 -3.50 17.28
N VAL A 341 -3.92 -2.70 17.55
CA VAL A 341 -3.90 -1.73 18.64
C VAL A 341 -3.68 -0.33 18.06
N VAL A 342 -4.43 0.63 18.54
CA VAL A 342 -4.34 2.03 18.08
C VAL A 342 -3.95 2.91 19.25
N LYS A 343 -2.89 3.69 19.08
CA LYS A 343 -2.53 4.80 19.96
C LYS A 343 -3.17 6.06 19.38
N GLN A 344 -4.10 6.62 20.14
CA GLN A 344 -4.86 7.80 19.77
C GLN A 344 -4.02 9.09 19.85
N LEU A 345 -4.52 10.19 19.29
CA LEU A 345 -3.84 11.50 19.30
C LEU A 345 -3.62 12.05 20.72
N ASP A 346 -4.48 11.70 21.67
CA ASP A 346 -4.34 12.06 23.10
C ASP A 346 -3.37 11.15 23.86
N GLY A 347 -2.77 10.17 23.20
CA GLY A 347 -1.83 9.19 23.75
C GLY A 347 -2.50 7.98 24.38
N SER A 348 -3.82 7.92 24.49
CA SER A 348 -4.54 6.72 24.93
C SER A 348 -4.35 5.56 23.96
N VAL A 349 -4.38 4.34 24.48
CA VAL A 349 -4.15 3.12 23.69
C VAL A 349 -5.34 2.19 23.81
N GLU A 350 -5.88 1.75 22.70
CA GLU A 350 -7.03 0.84 22.64
C GLU A 350 -6.76 -0.38 21.75
N VAL A 351 -7.39 -1.49 22.08
CA VAL A 351 -7.37 -2.71 21.26
C VAL A 351 -8.57 -2.65 20.30
N ALA A 352 -8.30 -2.25 19.05
CA ALA A 352 -9.33 -2.13 18.01
C ALA A 352 -9.85 -3.50 17.54
N ARG A 353 -8.98 -4.51 17.50
CA ARG A 353 -9.34 -5.89 17.14
C ARG A 353 -8.43 -6.89 17.84
N GLN A 354 -9.02 -7.89 18.44
CA GLN A 354 -8.34 -9.08 18.93
C GLN A 354 -8.82 -10.31 18.15
N PHE A 355 -7.89 -11.21 17.82
CA PHE A 355 -8.19 -12.46 17.12
C PHE A 355 -8.08 -13.63 18.08
N GLY A 356 -9.06 -14.55 18.02
CA GLY A 356 -9.14 -15.75 18.82
C GLY A 356 -9.07 -17.03 17.99
N PHE A 357 -9.22 -18.16 18.67
CA PHE A 357 -9.27 -19.47 18.04
C PHE A 357 -10.44 -19.59 17.03
N ASP A 358 -11.59 -18.99 17.34
CA ASP A 358 -12.77 -19.04 16.46
C ASP A 358 -12.52 -18.33 15.12
N ASP A 359 -11.71 -17.25 15.10
CA ASP A 359 -11.29 -16.58 13.85
C ASP A 359 -10.41 -17.52 12.99
N TYR A 360 -9.50 -18.27 13.63
CA TYR A 360 -8.69 -19.28 12.95
C TYR A 360 -9.56 -20.41 12.43
N LEU A 361 -10.42 -20.98 13.28
CA LEU A 361 -11.29 -22.09 12.93
C LEU A 361 -12.21 -21.75 11.74
N SER A 362 -12.85 -20.59 11.79
CA SER A 362 -13.74 -20.11 10.71
C SER A 362 -13.03 -19.76 9.41
N SER A 363 -11.71 -19.57 9.44
CA SER A 363 -10.92 -19.33 8.22
C SER A 363 -10.57 -20.62 7.46
N LEU A 364 -10.78 -21.78 8.06
CA LEU A 364 -10.39 -23.09 7.50
C LEU A 364 -11.57 -23.90 6.93
N SER A 365 -12.77 -23.69 7.43
CA SER A 365 -13.98 -24.39 6.93
C SER A 365 -15.29 -23.78 7.43
#